data_0e438c46c070f015808f3518d0ab9421
#
_entry.id   0e438c46c070f015808f3518d0ab9421
#
_cell.length_a   1.000
_cell.length_b   1.000
_cell.length_c   1.000
_cell.angle_alpha   90.00
_cell.angle_beta   90.00
_cell.angle_gamma   90.00
#
_symmetry.space_group_name_H-M   'P 1'
#
loop_
_entity.id
_entity.type
_entity.pdbx_description
1 polymer ?
#
loop_
_entity_poly.entity_id
_entity_poly.type
_entity_poly.pdbx_seq_one_letter_code
_entity_poly.pdbx_strand_id
1 'polypeptide(L)'
;MCEPRGHKDMVGALLVEPISKEADIGVIYMDANRWINMCGYATIGVSMTLVNENLVKVVEPVTHLTLEMPAGLIHVDVEVEDGKTKSVSFENIPSFLFEENCLVTNIHFDISYSGSFFALVDADQL
;
A
#
# COMPACT_ATOMS: atom_id res chain seq x y z
N MET A 1 -12.61 -3.33 -12.12
CA MET A 1 -12.59 -1.92 -12.58
C MET A 1 -12.51 -1.88 -14.09
N CYS A 2 -13.64 -2.02 -14.76
CA CYS A 2 -13.71 -2.18 -16.21
C CYS A 2 -14.38 -0.95 -16.85
N GLU A 3 -14.03 -0.69 -18.12
CA GLU A 3 -14.70 0.33 -18.91
C GLU A 3 -16.20 0.07 -19.06
N PRO A 4 -17.03 1.11 -19.19
CA PRO A 4 -16.66 2.53 -19.32
C PRO A 4 -16.46 3.26 -17.99
N ARG A 5 -16.69 2.62 -16.84
CA ARG A 5 -16.61 3.26 -15.51
C ARG A 5 -15.25 3.14 -14.84
N GLY A 6 -14.38 2.28 -15.35
CA GLY A 6 -13.02 2.11 -14.91
C GLY A 6 -12.06 2.13 -16.10
N HIS A 7 -10.76 2.07 -15.84
CA HIS A 7 -9.72 1.93 -16.84
C HIS A 7 -8.55 1.11 -16.28
N LYS A 8 -7.63 0.69 -17.16
CA LYS A 8 -6.54 -0.23 -16.81
C LYS A 8 -5.58 0.28 -15.71
N ASP A 9 -5.50 1.58 -15.56
CA ASP A 9 -4.56 2.22 -14.63
C ASP A 9 -5.20 2.61 -13.28
N MET A 10 -6.47 2.23 -13.05
CA MET A 10 -7.14 2.47 -11.76
C MET A 10 -6.61 1.53 -10.68
N VAL A 11 -6.36 2.11 -9.52
CA VAL A 11 -6.18 1.38 -8.26
C VAL A 11 -7.36 1.68 -7.35
N GLY A 12 -7.91 0.65 -6.74
CA GLY A 12 -9.01 0.74 -5.78
C GLY A 12 -8.60 0.20 -4.42
N ALA A 13 -9.29 0.67 -3.39
CA ALA A 13 -9.19 0.16 -2.04
C ALA A 13 -10.58 -0.22 -1.54
N LEU A 14 -10.70 -1.41 -0.97
CA LEU A 14 -11.89 -1.89 -0.28
C LEU A 14 -11.60 -1.88 1.22
N LEU A 15 -12.39 -1.11 1.96
CA LEU A 15 -12.33 -1.11 3.42
C LEU A 15 -13.14 -2.29 3.94
N VAL A 16 -12.57 -3.04 4.88
CA VAL A 16 -13.17 -4.22 5.49
C VAL A 16 -12.94 -4.21 7.01
N GLU A 17 -13.70 -5.00 7.74
CA GLU A 17 -13.43 -5.24 9.16
C GLU A 17 -12.08 -5.94 9.30
N PRO A 18 -11.20 -5.46 10.20
CA PRO A 18 -9.91 -6.09 10.44
C PRO A 18 -10.07 -7.42 11.18
N ILE A 19 -9.15 -8.35 10.95
CA ILE A 19 -9.04 -9.62 11.70
C ILE A 19 -8.20 -9.40 12.96
N SER A 20 -7.13 -8.62 12.84
CA SER A 20 -6.29 -8.26 13.96
C SER A 20 -6.98 -7.27 14.89
N LYS A 21 -6.87 -7.50 16.21
CA LYS A 21 -7.36 -6.56 17.23
C LYS A 21 -6.49 -5.29 17.35
N GLU A 22 -5.32 -5.30 16.72
CA GLU A 22 -4.37 -4.18 16.71
C GLU A 22 -4.64 -3.21 15.56
N ALA A 23 -5.47 -3.63 14.59
CA ALA A 23 -5.78 -2.81 13.42
C ALA A 23 -7.08 -2.02 13.63
N ASP A 24 -7.08 -0.79 13.15
CA ASP A 24 -8.26 0.07 13.12
C ASP A 24 -9.18 -0.27 11.95
N ILE A 25 -8.60 -0.58 10.79
CA ILE A 25 -9.31 -0.88 9.53
C ILE A 25 -8.53 -1.93 8.74
N GLY A 26 -9.27 -2.88 8.15
CA GLY A 26 -8.74 -3.76 7.11
C GLY A 26 -8.83 -3.10 5.73
N VAL A 27 -7.82 -3.28 4.88
CA VAL A 27 -7.77 -2.70 3.54
C VAL A 27 -7.32 -3.75 2.53
N ILE A 28 -8.10 -3.92 1.46
CA ILE A 28 -7.74 -4.76 0.33
C ILE A 28 -7.55 -3.87 -0.89
N TYR A 29 -6.33 -3.83 -1.41
CA TYR A 29 -6.02 -3.10 -2.63
C TYR A 29 -6.24 -3.95 -3.88
N MET A 30 -6.60 -3.28 -4.98
CA MET A 30 -6.79 -3.93 -6.27
C MET A 30 -6.46 -2.98 -7.41
N ASP A 31 -5.94 -3.52 -8.48
CA ASP A 31 -5.89 -2.85 -9.78
C ASP A 31 -6.96 -3.46 -10.73
N ALA A 32 -6.90 -3.13 -12.00
CA ALA A 32 -7.85 -3.64 -12.99
C ALA A 32 -7.77 -5.16 -13.19
N ASN A 33 -6.66 -5.80 -12.83
CA ASN A 33 -6.34 -7.19 -13.17
C ASN A 33 -6.17 -8.10 -11.94
N ARG A 34 -5.81 -7.55 -10.77
CA ARG A 34 -5.42 -8.36 -9.61
C ARG A 34 -5.66 -7.66 -8.26
N TRP A 35 -5.61 -8.48 -7.23
CA TRP A 35 -5.46 -8.02 -5.86
C TRP A 35 -3.99 -7.68 -5.59
N ILE A 36 -3.77 -6.62 -4.82
CA ILE A 36 -2.44 -6.11 -4.47
C ILE A 36 -2.25 -6.28 -2.97
N ASN A 37 -1.15 -6.90 -2.56
CA ASN A 37 -0.91 -7.18 -1.14
C ASN A 37 -0.58 -5.91 -0.34
N MET A 38 0.11 -4.95 -0.96
CA MET A 38 0.46 -3.64 -0.38
C MET A 38 0.64 -2.62 -1.50
N CYS A 39 0.16 -1.40 -1.28
CA CYS A 39 0.31 -0.30 -2.21
C CYS A 39 0.55 1.01 -1.44
N GLY A 40 1.78 1.55 -1.51
CA GLY A 40 2.19 2.70 -0.69
C GLY A 40 1.36 3.95 -0.93
N TYR A 41 1.20 4.38 -2.19
CA TYR A 41 0.43 5.61 -2.44
C TYR A 41 -1.09 5.42 -2.21
N ALA A 42 -1.62 4.20 -2.38
CA ALA A 42 -3.00 3.92 -2.02
C ALA A 42 -3.20 3.93 -0.49
N THR A 43 -2.19 3.50 0.28
CA THR A 43 -2.17 3.63 1.75
C THR A 43 -2.25 5.11 2.16
N ILE A 44 -1.48 5.99 1.52
CA ILE A 44 -1.58 7.43 1.73
C ILE A 44 -3.01 7.93 1.44
N GLY A 45 -3.56 7.59 0.28
CA GLY A 45 -4.89 8.01 -0.13
C GLY A 45 -6.01 7.50 0.80
N VAL A 46 -5.94 6.24 1.23
CA VAL A 46 -6.89 5.67 2.19
C VAL A 46 -6.79 6.39 3.53
N SER A 47 -5.59 6.59 4.07
CA SER A 47 -5.39 7.26 5.36
C SER A 47 -5.90 8.70 5.34
N MET A 48 -5.64 9.44 4.26
CA MET A 48 -6.22 10.78 4.06
C MET A 48 -7.75 10.74 4.05
N THR A 49 -8.34 9.77 3.36
CA THR A 49 -9.80 9.62 3.28
C THR A 49 -10.40 9.30 4.65
N LEU A 50 -9.80 8.35 5.38
CA LEU A 50 -10.26 7.96 6.71
C LEU A 50 -10.31 9.15 7.67
N VAL A 51 -9.30 10.02 7.64
CA VAL A 51 -9.22 11.22 8.49
C VAL A 51 -10.17 12.31 7.99
N ASN A 52 -10.12 12.67 6.70
CA ASN A 52 -10.89 13.79 6.17
C ASN A 52 -12.41 13.55 6.19
N GLU A 53 -12.84 12.28 6.06
CA GLU A 53 -14.25 11.88 6.13
C GLU A 53 -14.68 11.47 7.53
N ASN A 54 -13.80 11.60 8.55
CA ASN A 54 -14.06 11.22 9.94
C ASN A 54 -14.53 9.76 10.10
N LEU A 55 -13.97 8.85 9.31
CA LEU A 55 -14.25 7.42 9.40
C LEU A 55 -13.47 6.73 10.53
N VAL A 56 -12.51 7.43 11.11
CA VAL A 56 -11.72 7.04 12.29
C VAL A 56 -11.72 8.17 13.31
N LYS A 57 -11.27 7.87 14.54
CA LYS A 57 -11.09 8.92 15.55
C LYS A 57 -9.90 9.80 15.18
N VAL A 58 -10.17 11.05 14.82
CA VAL A 58 -9.14 12.03 14.47
C VAL A 58 -8.58 12.68 15.74
N VAL A 59 -7.24 12.79 15.80
CA VAL A 59 -6.47 13.43 16.87
C VAL A 59 -5.46 14.38 16.24
N GLU A 60 -5.44 15.64 16.68
CA GLU A 60 -4.42 16.61 16.29
C GLU A 60 -3.28 16.68 17.34
N PRO A 61 -2.06 16.94 16.94
CA PRO A 61 -1.57 17.23 15.58
C PRO A 61 -1.29 15.97 14.75
N VAL A 62 -1.33 14.77 15.34
CA VAL A 62 -1.05 13.51 14.65
C VAL A 62 -2.10 12.48 15.01
N THR A 63 -2.72 11.89 13.99
CA THR A 63 -3.58 10.72 14.10
C THR A 63 -2.79 9.47 13.75
N HIS A 64 -2.65 8.54 14.69
CA HIS A 64 -2.03 7.25 14.49
C HIS A 64 -3.08 6.24 14.05
N LEU A 65 -2.80 5.51 12.98
CA LEU A 65 -3.65 4.45 12.43
C LEU A 65 -2.85 3.17 12.24
N THR A 66 -3.49 2.05 12.48
CA THR A 66 -2.97 0.74 12.10
C THR A 66 -3.89 0.13 11.05
N LEU A 67 -3.39 -0.03 9.83
CA LEU A 67 -4.13 -0.65 8.72
C LEU A 67 -3.70 -2.12 8.59
N GLU A 68 -4.68 -3.01 8.48
CA GLU A 68 -4.43 -4.42 8.17
C GLU A 68 -4.62 -4.66 6.68
N MET A 69 -3.62 -5.25 6.04
CA MET A 69 -3.68 -5.64 4.64
C MET A 69 -3.04 -7.01 4.43
N PRO A 70 -3.19 -7.66 3.26
CA PRO A 70 -2.66 -9.01 3.05
C PRO A 70 -1.15 -9.14 3.30
N ALA A 71 -0.39 -8.05 3.15
CA ALA A 71 1.05 -8.03 3.44
C ALA A 71 1.38 -7.90 4.94
N GLY A 72 0.43 -7.53 5.80
CA GLY A 72 0.61 -7.37 7.24
C GLY A 72 0.01 -6.07 7.78
N LEU A 73 0.38 -5.73 9.00
CA LEU A 73 -0.01 -4.48 9.66
C LEU A 73 0.90 -3.33 9.20
N ILE A 74 0.28 -2.21 8.87
CA ILE A 74 0.97 -0.98 8.49
C ILE A 74 0.60 0.11 9.49
N HIS A 75 1.61 0.65 10.16
CA HIS A 75 1.46 1.79 11.06
C HIS A 75 1.60 3.08 10.28
N VAL A 76 0.61 3.95 10.42
CA VAL A 76 0.50 5.19 9.65
C VAL A 76 0.35 6.36 10.60
N ASP A 77 1.11 7.41 10.35
CA ASP A 77 1.00 8.70 11.02
C ASP A 77 0.42 9.72 10.03
N VAL A 78 -0.71 10.29 10.40
CA VAL A 78 -1.38 11.33 9.63
C VAL A 78 -1.28 12.64 10.38
N GLU A 79 -0.51 13.59 9.83
CA GLU A 79 -0.48 14.96 10.36
C GLU A 79 -1.79 15.67 10.02
N VAL A 80 -2.41 16.23 11.05
CA VAL A 80 -3.72 16.90 10.95
C VAL A 80 -3.61 18.32 11.48
N GLU A 81 -4.14 19.27 10.72
CA GLU A 81 -4.26 20.68 11.11
C GLU A 81 -5.61 21.22 10.65
N ASP A 82 -6.34 21.85 11.55
CA ASP A 82 -7.70 22.36 11.30
C ASP A 82 -8.66 21.28 10.75
N GLY A 83 -8.57 20.06 11.28
CA GLY A 83 -9.39 18.91 10.88
C GLY A 83 -9.08 18.34 9.50
N LYS A 84 -7.95 18.73 8.88
CA LYS A 84 -7.54 18.27 7.54
C LYS A 84 -6.17 17.64 7.55
N THR A 85 -6.01 16.61 6.75
CA THR A 85 -4.72 15.96 6.52
C THR A 85 -3.74 16.92 5.84
N LYS A 86 -2.54 17.04 6.42
CA LYS A 86 -1.40 17.78 5.87
C LYS A 86 -0.39 16.85 5.21
N SER A 87 -0.03 15.79 5.90
CA SER A 87 0.89 14.78 5.39
C SER A 87 0.53 13.40 5.93
N VAL A 88 1.02 12.36 5.26
CA VAL A 88 0.89 10.97 5.69
C VAL A 88 2.25 10.32 5.58
N SER A 89 2.70 9.69 6.64
CA SER A 89 3.87 8.82 6.67
C SER A 89 3.49 7.45 7.20
N PHE A 90 4.19 6.43 6.77
CA PHE A 90 3.95 5.05 7.25
C PHE A 90 5.24 4.24 7.23
N GLU A 91 5.31 3.28 8.14
CA GLU A 91 6.33 2.26 8.12
C GLU A 91 5.88 1.12 7.22
N ASN A 92 6.64 0.91 6.12
CA ASN A 92 6.32 -0.16 5.18
C ASN A 92 6.71 -1.52 5.77
N ILE A 93 6.11 -2.60 5.23
CA ILE A 93 6.53 -3.96 5.54
C ILE A 93 8.02 -4.16 5.20
N PRO A 94 8.71 -5.09 5.87
CA PRO A 94 10.10 -5.42 5.55
C PRO A 94 10.27 -5.79 4.07
N SER A 95 11.30 -5.22 3.45
CA SER A 95 11.73 -5.61 2.11
C SER A 95 12.96 -6.50 2.21
N PHE A 96 13.06 -7.47 1.31
CA PHE A 96 14.18 -8.40 1.27
C PHE A 96 14.46 -8.91 -0.13
N LEU A 97 15.68 -9.34 -0.35
CA LEU A 97 16.10 -10.03 -1.54
C LEU A 97 15.65 -11.49 -1.45
N PHE A 98 14.81 -11.93 -2.38
CA PHE A 98 14.25 -13.28 -2.40
C PHE A 98 15.16 -14.26 -3.12
N GLU A 99 15.72 -13.86 -4.26
CA GLU A 99 16.63 -14.69 -5.06
C GLU A 99 17.59 -13.79 -5.85
N GLU A 100 18.86 -14.16 -5.90
CA GLU A 100 19.92 -13.43 -6.59
C GLU A 100 20.32 -14.11 -7.88
N ASN A 101 20.75 -13.30 -8.85
CA ASN A 101 21.39 -13.73 -10.08
C ASN A 101 20.59 -14.78 -10.87
N CYS A 102 19.28 -14.62 -10.92
CA CYS A 102 18.41 -15.40 -11.80
C CYS A 102 18.78 -15.13 -13.25
N LEU A 103 18.62 -16.12 -14.12
CA LEU A 103 18.94 -16.01 -15.54
C LEU A 103 17.75 -16.43 -16.39
N VAL A 104 17.32 -15.55 -17.27
CA VAL A 104 16.35 -15.86 -18.33
C VAL A 104 16.94 -15.41 -19.67
N THR A 105 17.10 -16.36 -20.58
CA THR A 105 17.81 -16.16 -21.85
C THR A 105 19.24 -15.68 -21.60
N ASN A 106 19.53 -14.39 -21.73
CA ASN A 106 20.84 -13.79 -21.48
C ASN A 106 20.75 -12.59 -20.51
N ILE A 107 19.62 -12.45 -19.79
CA ILE A 107 19.38 -11.34 -18.87
C ILE A 107 19.50 -11.89 -17.45
N HIS A 108 20.40 -11.30 -16.68
CA HIS A 108 20.51 -11.52 -15.25
C HIS A 108 19.61 -10.55 -14.49
N PHE A 109 18.96 -11.04 -13.46
CA PHE A 109 18.07 -10.24 -12.62
C PHE A 109 18.00 -10.82 -11.20
N ASP A 110 17.66 -9.96 -10.26
CA ASP A 110 17.36 -10.35 -8.89
C ASP A 110 15.85 -10.32 -8.66
N ILE A 111 15.36 -11.12 -7.72
CA ILE A 111 13.98 -11.08 -7.27
C ILE A 111 13.94 -10.50 -5.87
N SER A 112 13.24 -9.39 -5.70
CA SER A 112 13.01 -8.76 -4.40
C SER A 112 11.53 -8.74 -4.02
N TYR A 113 11.26 -8.62 -2.73
CA TYR A 113 9.94 -8.48 -2.16
C TYR A 113 9.85 -7.21 -1.30
N SER A 114 8.78 -6.44 -1.52
CA SER A 114 8.41 -5.29 -0.66
C SER A 114 6.88 -5.07 -0.68
N GLY A 115 6.11 -6.15 -0.39
CA GLY A 115 4.65 -6.18 -0.53
C GLY A 115 4.18 -6.76 -1.87
N SER A 116 5.05 -6.78 -2.86
CA SER A 116 4.93 -7.52 -4.12
C SER A 116 6.31 -8.00 -4.53
N PHE A 117 6.35 -8.99 -5.41
CA PHE A 117 7.61 -9.45 -6.00
C PHE A 117 7.97 -8.59 -7.21
N PHE A 118 9.24 -8.23 -7.31
CA PHE A 118 9.81 -7.43 -8.39
C PHE A 118 11.04 -8.12 -8.95
N ALA A 119 11.16 -8.15 -10.26
CA ALA A 119 12.42 -8.47 -10.93
C ALA A 119 13.23 -7.17 -11.08
N LEU A 120 14.41 -7.15 -10.52
CA LEU A 120 15.36 -6.04 -10.60
C LEU A 120 16.38 -6.36 -11.69
N VAL A 121 16.35 -5.62 -12.76
CA VAL A 121 17.21 -5.81 -13.95
C VAL A 121 18.09 -4.59 -14.13
N ASP A 122 19.37 -4.81 -14.39
CA ASP A 122 20.24 -3.73 -14.82
C ASP A 122 19.84 -3.29 -16.24
N ALA A 123 19.52 -2.01 -16.37
CA ALA A 123 19.04 -1.43 -17.63
C ALA A 123 20.06 -1.56 -18.79
N ASP A 124 21.35 -1.67 -18.46
CA ASP A 124 22.41 -1.85 -19.45
C ASP A 124 22.37 -3.22 -20.14
N GLN A 125 21.55 -4.14 -19.65
CA GLN A 125 21.33 -5.46 -20.25
C GLN A 125 20.15 -5.50 -21.24
N LEU A 126 19.37 -4.43 -21.34
CA LEU A 126 18.12 -4.37 -22.14
C LEU A 126 18.29 -3.73 -23.53
#